data_d0842c4cc85994bd0e23e769af97c4dd
#
_entry.id   d0842c4cc85994bd0e23e769af97c4dd
#
_cell.length_a   1.000
_cell.length_b   1.000
_cell.length_c   1.000
_cell.angle_alpha   90.00
_cell.angle_beta   90.00
_cell.angle_gamma   90.00
#
_symmetry.space_group_name_H-M   'P 1'
#
loop_
_entity.id
_entity.type
_entity.pdbx_description
1 polymer ?
#
loop_
_entity_poly.entity_id
_entity_poly.type
_entity_poly.pdbx_seq_one_letter_code
_entity_poly.pdbx_strand_id
1 'polypeptide(L)'
;MSDRPKQFRRSIQDEVDGISISWYWRWSIATSRFFYRANGISGGLVNEKYCYQDLSVNCNVQGANYQWDELIRYDDTPGLQGLCPPGWHVPSEAEWQILFSNWTNNAFAGAPLKYSGYSGFNAILSGMNHMNRQWDYQDFATFFWSSTPYGPYKAWSHGMNDYDPSASLYPSLRSNAFSARCLKDN
;
A
#
# COMPACT_ATOMS: atom_id res chain seq x y z
N MET A 1 32.00 -9.85 13.83
CA MET A 1 31.96 -8.58 13.10
C MET A 1 30.66 -8.61 12.28
N SER A 2 29.62 -7.92 12.76
CA SER A 2 28.29 -7.96 12.17
C SER A 2 28.13 -6.70 11.31
N ASP A 3 28.19 -6.85 10.00
CA ASP A 3 27.81 -5.79 9.08
C ASP A 3 26.27 -5.66 9.08
N ARG A 4 25.78 -4.67 9.80
CA ARG A 4 24.40 -4.20 9.62
C ARG A 4 24.35 -3.35 8.34
N PRO A 5 23.40 -3.57 7.44
CA PRO A 5 23.24 -2.71 6.28
C PRO A 5 22.92 -1.29 6.73
N LYS A 6 23.70 -0.33 6.24
CA LYS A 6 23.51 1.10 6.48
C LYS A 6 22.13 1.53 6.00
N GLN A 7 21.33 2.03 6.92
CA GLN A 7 20.01 2.61 6.62
C GLN A 7 20.21 3.89 5.82
N PHE A 8 19.95 3.85 4.53
CA PHE A 8 19.80 5.06 3.74
C PHE A 8 18.45 5.70 4.07
N ARG A 9 18.49 6.72 4.93
CA ARG A 9 17.38 7.68 5.06
C ARG A 9 17.47 8.63 3.86
N ARG A 10 16.64 8.47 2.87
CA ARG A 10 16.27 9.52 1.93
C ARG A 10 14.76 9.73 2.06
N SER A 11 14.38 10.90 2.55
CA SER A 11 13.03 11.44 2.37
C SER A 11 13.01 12.07 0.98
N ILE A 12 12.05 11.74 0.14
CA ILE A 12 11.69 12.60 -0.97
C ILE A 12 10.86 13.71 -0.33
N GLN A 13 11.40 14.91 -0.30
CA GLN A 13 10.64 16.11 0.01
C GLN A 13 10.27 16.74 -1.32
N ASP A 14 9.01 16.63 -1.67
CA ASP A 14 8.45 17.30 -2.82
C ASP A 14 7.62 18.48 -2.33
N GLU A 15 8.00 19.67 -2.75
CA GLU A 15 7.25 20.89 -2.52
C GLU A 15 6.48 21.21 -3.79
N VAL A 16 5.18 20.86 -3.82
CA VAL A 16 4.26 21.28 -4.87
C VAL A 16 3.24 22.20 -4.22
N ASP A 17 3.19 23.45 -4.68
CA ASP A 17 2.28 24.51 -4.20
C ASP A 17 2.33 24.77 -2.67
N GLY A 18 3.52 24.65 -2.06
CA GLY A 18 3.71 24.90 -0.63
C GLY A 18 3.27 23.74 0.28
N ILE A 19 2.95 22.58 -0.27
CA ILE A 19 2.64 21.36 0.49
C ILE A 19 3.87 20.45 0.47
N SER A 20 4.52 20.27 1.62
CA SER A 20 5.61 19.32 1.77
C SER A 20 5.03 17.92 2.00
N ILE A 21 5.15 17.03 1.00
CA ILE A 21 4.71 15.63 1.12
C ILE A 21 5.94 14.78 1.44
N SER A 22 5.93 14.17 2.63
CA SER A 22 7.01 13.31 3.09
C SER A 22 6.56 11.85 3.08
N TRP A 23 7.05 11.08 2.11
CA TRP A 23 6.83 9.64 2.03
C TRP A 23 7.86 8.91 2.89
N TYR A 24 7.43 8.39 4.07
CA TYR A 24 8.31 7.59 4.92
C TYR A 24 8.22 6.10 4.57
N TRP A 25 9.37 5.53 4.26
CA TRP A 25 9.61 4.21 3.65
C TRP A 25 9.35 3.02 4.57
N ARG A 26 9.07 3.20 5.82
CA ARG A 26 9.25 2.16 6.83
C ARG A 26 7.98 1.53 7.39
N TRP A 27 6.82 1.86 6.88
CA TRP A 27 5.61 1.25 7.42
C TRP A 27 4.77 0.65 6.30
N SER A 28 5.16 -0.58 5.91
CA SER A 28 4.13 -1.55 5.63
C SER A 28 3.39 -1.76 6.95
N ILE A 29 2.06 -1.67 6.97
CA ILE A 29 1.19 -1.92 8.13
C ILE A 29 1.47 -3.30 8.78
N ALA A 30 2.38 -4.08 8.21
CA ALA A 30 2.82 -5.40 8.64
C ALA A 30 3.48 -5.47 10.02
N THR A 31 3.94 -4.36 10.62
CA THR A 31 4.65 -4.42 11.91
C THR A 31 3.80 -4.06 13.12
N SER A 32 2.56 -3.62 12.95
CA SER A 32 1.68 -3.52 14.11
C SER A 32 1.24 -4.94 14.52
N ARG A 33 1.55 -5.30 15.76
CA ARG A 33 1.30 -6.60 16.41
C ARG A 33 -0.18 -6.97 16.56
N PHE A 34 -1.06 -6.49 15.73
CA PHE A 34 -2.49 -6.66 15.88
C PHE A 34 -3.06 -7.33 14.64
N PHE A 35 -3.82 -8.38 14.94
CA PHE A 35 -4.77 -9.09 14.11
C PHE A 35 -4.33 -10.44 13.54
N TYR A 36 -4.41 -11.45 14.44
CA TYR A 36 -4.72 -12.81 14.06
C TYR A 36 -6.24 -12.96 14.05
N ARG A 37 -6.77 -13.61 13.03
CA ARG A 37 -8.14 -14.11 13.08
C ARG A 37 -8.25 -15.14 14.22
N ALA A 38 -8.73 -14.71 15.38
CA ALA A 38 -9.23 -15.66 16.36
C ALA A 38 -10.61 -16.12 15.86
N ASN A 39 -10.78 -17.42 15.63
CA ASN A 39 -12.08 -18.04 15.45
C ASN A 39 -12.86 -17.86 16.76
N GLY A 40 -13.71 -16.86 16.84
CA GLY A 40 -14.48 -16.61 18.05
C GLY A 40 -15.28 -15.32 17.97
N ILE A 41 -16.55 -15.48 17.84
CA ILE A 41 -17.60 -14.47 17.81
C ILE A 41 -17.52 -13.61 19.05
N SER A 42 -17.33 -12.32 18.89
CA SER A 42 -18.03 -11.28 19.67
C SER A 42 -17.62 -9.89 19.15
N GLY A 43 -18.52 -9.19 18.52
CA GLY A 43 -18.80 -7.74 18.49
C GLY A 43 -17.69 -6.71 18.37
N GLY A 44 -16.45 -7.07 18.02
CA GLY A 44 -15.35 -6.13 17.77
C GLY A 44 -14.91 -6.24 16.31
N LEU A 45 -14.73 -5.10 15.65
CA LEU A 45 -14.20 -5.03 14.30
C LEU A 45 -12.82 -5.70 14.26
N VAL A 46 -12.75 -6.92 13.72
CA VAL A 46 -11.50 -7.64 13.50
C VAL A 46 -11.01 -7.22 12.11
N ASN A 47 -10.00 -6.38 12.04
CA ASN A 47 -9.38 -6.04 10.76
C ASN A 47 -8.68 -7.26 10.18
N GLU A 48 -9.18 -7.79 9.08
CA GLU A 48 -8.60 -8.96 8.42
C GLU A 48 -7.39 -8.52 7.59
N LYS A 49 -6.22 -9.08 7.88
CA LYS A 49 -5.03 -8.96 7.03
C LYS A 49 -4.73 -10.30 6.36
N TYR A 50 -4.26 -10.25 5.15
CA TYR A 50 -3.89 -11.41 4.37
C TYR A 50 -2.38 -11.45 4.15
N CYS A 51 -1.73 -12.54 4.55
CA CYS A 51 -0.34 -12.82 4.23
C CYS A 51 -0.28 -13.74 3.02
N TYR A 52 0.65 -13.52 2.10
CA TYR A 52 0.75 -14.35 0.91
C TYR A 52 0.77 -15.84 1.28
N GLN A 53 -0.04 -16.65 0.58
CA GLN A 53 -0.28 -18.08 0.86
C GLN A 53 -0.69 -18.40 2.31
N ASP A 54 -1.32 -17.44 3.00
CA ASP A 54 -1.72 -17.56 4.41
C ASP A 54 -0.55 -17.83 5.39
N LEU A 55 0.69 -17.59 4.97
CA LEU A 55 1.89 -17.77 5.77
C LEU A 55 2.30 -16.44 6.44
N SER A 56 2.27 -16.39 7.75
CA SER A 56 2.60 -15.18 8.52
C SER A 56 4.02 -14.65 8.28
N VAL A 57 4.97 -15.54 7.94
CA VAL A 57 6.33 -15.15 7.58
C VAL A 57 6.38 -14.26 6.34
N ASN A 58 5.46 -14.44 5.39
CA ASN A 58 5.39 -13.61 4.18
C ASN A 58 4.96 -12.17 4.50
N CYS A 59 4.08 -11.97 5.48
CA CYS A 59 3.77 -10.63 5.97
C CYS A 59 4.99 -9.90 6.55
N ASN A 60 5.92 -10.62 7.18
CA ASN A 60 7.11 -10.00 7.77
C ASN A 60 8.09 -9.50 6.70
N VAL A 61 8.09 -10.12 5.53
CA VAL A 61 9.01 -9.82 4.42
C VAL A 61 8.36 -8.85 3.42
N GLN A 62 7.13 -9.14 3.00
CA GLN A 62 6.45 -8.47 1.89
C GLN A 62 5.40 -7.45 2.33
N GLY A 63 5.02 -7.47 3.60
CA GLY A 63 3.87 -6.75 4.10
C GLY A 63 2.58 -7.56 4.01
N ALA A 64 1.50 -7.01 4.54
CA ALA A 64 0.18 -7.61 4.47
C ALA A 64 -0.67 -6.96 3.39
N ASN A 65 -1.61 -7.73 2.84
CA ASN A 65 -2.66 -7.25 1.97
C ASN A 65 -3.95 -7.06 2.78
N TYR A 66 -4.76 -6.10 2.40
CA TYR A 66 -6.03 -5.73 3.06
C TYR A 66 -7.13 -5.60 2.03
N GLN A 67 -8.34 -6.03 2.37
CA GLN A 67 -9.53 -5.60 1.64
C GLN A 67 -9.73 -4.11 1.86
N TRP A 68 -10.32 -3.43 0.88
CA TRP A 68 -10.41 -1.97 0.90
C TRP A 68 -11.21 -1.44 2.09
N ASP A 69 -12.38 -2.03 2.36
CA ASP A 69 -13.26 -1.60 3.45
C ASP A 69 -12.59 -1.78 4.83
N GLU A 70 -11.79 -2.86 5.00
CA GLU A 70 -10.98 -3.07 6.20
C GLU A 70 -9.88 -2.00 6.35
N LEU A 71 -9.18 -1.70 5.25
CA LEU A 71 -8.11 -0.71 5.24
C LEU A 71 -8.59 0.68 5.66
N ILE A 72 -9.74 1.10 5.13
CA ILE A 72 -10.33 2.42 5.42
C ILE A 72 -11.24 2.41 6.65
N ARG A 73 -11.40 1.27 7.35
CA ARG A 73 -12.24 1.10 8.52
C ARG A 73 -13.71 1.44 8.26
N TYR A 74 -14.20 1.08 7.06
CA TYR A 74 -15.59 1.28 6.61
C TYR A 74 -16.04 2.76 6.54
N ASP A 75 -15.10 3.68 6.38
CA ASP A 75 -15.38 5.11 6.16
C ASP A 75 -14.83 5.52 4.78
N ASP A 76 -15.73 5.81 3.84
CA ASP A 76 -15.41 6.09 2.43
C ASP A 76 -14.82 7.49 2.19
N THR A 77 -14.47 8.24 3.24
CA THR A 77 -13.87 9.58 3.11
C THR A 77 -12.43 9.48 2.59
N PRO A 78 -12.10 10.06 1.42
CA PRO A 78 -10.73 10.03 0.92
C PRO A 78 -9.73 10.74 1.85
N GLY A 79 -8.54 10.16 2.03
CA GLY A 79 -7.48 10.73 2.86
C GLY A 79 -7.66 10.52 4.36
N LEU A 80 -8.56 9.64 4.79
CA LEU A 80 -8.72 9.34 6.20
C LEU A 80 -7.61 8.42 6.74
N GLN A 81 -7.43 8.43 8.06
CA GLN A 81 -6.41 7.62 8.74
C GLN A 81 -6.50 6.13 8.38
N GLY A 82 -7.70 5.55 8.35
CA GLY A 82 -7.89 4.11 8.17
C GLY A 82 -7.08 3.28 9.16
N LEU A 83 -6.34 2.28 8.68
CA LEU A 83 -5.42 1.45 9.47
C LEU A 83 -4.02 2.09 9.65
N CYS A 84 -3.79 3.29 9.13
CA CYS A 84 -2.52 3.98 9.32
C CYS A 84 -2.30 4.42 10.77
N PRO A 85 -1.04 4.61 11.22
CA PRO A 85 -0.74 5.13 12.55
C PRO A 85 -1.29 6.55 12.76
N PRO A 86 -1.46 7.01 14.01
CA PRO A 86 -1.80 8.42 14.27
C PRO A 86 -0.83 9.39 13.59
N GLY A 87 -1.36 10.43 12.95
CA GLY A 87 -0.59 11.39 12.15
C GLY A 87 -0.21 10.88 10.75
N TRP A 88 -0.92 9.84 10.28
CA TRP A 88 -0.79 9.26 8.95
C TRP A 88 -2.16 8.87 8.42
N HIS A 89 -2.31 8.83 7.10
CA HIS A 89 -3.54 8.44 6.43
C HIS A 89 -3.28 7.51 5.25
N VAL A 90 -4.34 6.86 4.76
CA VAL A 90 -4.32 6.11 3.51
C VAL A 90 -4.38 7.10 2.36
N PRO A 91 -3.39 7.12 1.44
CA PRO A 91 -3.33 8.13 0.40
C PRO A 91 -4.57 8.11 -0.49
N SER A 92 -5.10 9.30 -0.79
CA SER A 92 -6.13 9.50 -1.80
C SER A 92 -5.56 9.35 -3.22
N GLU A 93 -6.44 9.24 -4.21
CA GLU A 93 -6.03 9.22 -5.63
C GLU A 93 -5.27 10.50 -6.02
N ALA A 94 -5.71 11.65 -5.53
CA ALA A 94 -5.03 12.92 -5.80
C ALA A 94 -3.58 12.93 -5.29
N GLU A 95 -3.33 12.38 -4.11
CA GLU A 95 -1.99 12.27 -3.53
C GLU A 95 -1.11 11.27 -4.27
N TRP A 96 -1.67 10.16 -4.73
CA TRP A 96 -0.94 9.25 -5.64
C TRP A 96 -0.53 9.95 -6.94
N GLN A 97 -1.41 10.78 -7.54
CA GLN A 97 -1.06 11.55 -8.73
C GLN A 97 0.05 12.57 -8.48
N ILE A 98 0.07 13.21 -7.29
CA ILE A 98 1.17 14.08 -6.89
C ILE A 98 2.49 13.29 -6.82
N LEU A 99 2.48 12.10 -6.21
CA LEU A 99 3.66 11.23 -6.18
C LEU A 99 4.17 10.93 -7.61
N PHE A 100 3.27 10.55 -8.52
CA PHE A 100 3.64 10.16 -9.88
C PHE A 100 4.13 11.34 -10.73
N SER A 101 3.69 12.56 -10.44
CA SER A 101 4.10 13.77 -11.16
C SER A 101 5.61 14.03 -11.08
N ASN A 102 6.31 13.47 -10.07
CA ASN A 102 7.76 13.52 -9.97
C ASN A 102 8.49 12.82 -11.13
N TRP A 103 7.80 11.95 -11.85
CA TRP A 103 8.34 11.21 -13.00
C TRP A 103 7.54 11.47 -14.29
N THR A 104 7.09 12.71 -14.47
CA THR A 104 6.28 13.17 -15.60
C THR A 104 4.83 12.73 -15.49
N ASN A 105 4.57 11.45 -15.22
CA ASN A 105 3.24 10.85 -15.01
C ASN A 105 3.38 9.38 -14.59
N ASN A 106 2.24 8.72 -14.41
CA ASN A 106 2.18 7.31 -13.99
C ASN A 106 2.79 6.33 -15.00
N ALA A 107 2.96 6.68 -16.28
CA ALA A 107 3.58 5.80 -17.28
C ALA A 107 5.08 5.53 -16.99
N PHE A 108 5.74 6.39 -16.21
CA PHE A 108 7.17 6.26 -15.87
C PHE A 108 7.41 6.12 -14.37
N ALA A 109 6.39 6.25 -13.55
CA ALA A 109 6.52 6.27 -12.10
C ALA A 109 6.83 4.88 -11.49
N GLY A 110 6.42 3.80 -12.14
CA GLY A 110 6.60 2.44 -11.58
C GLY A 110 8.06 2.03 -11.45
N ALA A 111 8.90 2.32 -12.47
CA ALA A 111 10.31 1.94 -12.42
C ALA A 111 11.06 2.54 -11.20
N PRO A 112 11.02 3.86 -10.92
CA PRO A 112 11.66 4.42 -9.75
C PRO A 112 11.02 3.99 -8.41
N LEU A 113 9.74 3.64 -8.38
CA LEU A 113 9.03 3.27 -7.16
C LEU A 113 9.24 1.82 -6.73
N LYS A 114 9.61 0.92 -7.64
CA LYS A 114 9.89 -0.49 -7.32
C LYS A 114 11.09 -0.66 -6.39
N TYR A 115 11.25 -1.84 -5.78
CA TYR A 115 12.31 -2.18 -4.84
C TYR A 115 13.73 -1.90 -5.37
N SER A 116 13.98 -2.14 -6.65
CA SER A 116 15.25 -1.83 -7.32
C SER A 116 15.36 -0.39 -7.82
N GLY A 117 14.32 0.42 -7.62
CA GLY A 117 14.26 1.80 -8.07
C GLY A 117 15.03 2.77 -7.15
N TYR A 118 15.24 3.98 -7.64
CA TYR A 118 16.04 5.01 -6.94
C TYR A 118 15.22 5.97 -6.08
N SER A 119 13.88 5.89 -6.13
CA SER A 119 13.02 6.81 -5.36
C SER A 119 13.10 6.57 -3.86
N GLY A 120 13.48 5.34 -3.44
CA GLY A 120 13.42 4.87 -2.08
C GLY A 120 12.00 4.36 -1.69
N PHE A 121 10.94 4.43 -2.50
CA PHE A 121 9.61 3.88 -2.20
C PHE A 121 9.64 2.35 -1.99
N ASN A 122 10.53 1.64 -2.66
CA ASN A 122 10.80 0.22 -2.48
C ASN A 122 9.52 -0.65 -2.51
N ALA A 123 8.69 -0.48 -3.54
CA ALA A 123 7.54 -1.34 -3.75
C ALA A 123 8.00 -2.78 -4.00
N ILE A 124 7.68 -3.67 -3.07
CA ILE A 124 7.91 -5.11 -3.22
C ILE A 124 6.79 -5.69 -4.07
N LEU A 125 7.11 -6.56 -5.02
CA LEU A 125 6.12 -7.22 -5.88
C LEU A 125 5.45 -8.38 -5.12
N SER A 126 4.60 -8.01 -4.16
CA SER A 126 4.01 -8.91 -3.17
C SER A 126 2.76 -9.66 -3.65
N GLY A 127 2.40 -9.48 -4.92
CA GLY A 127 1.17 -10.09 -5.45
C GLY A 127 -0.10 -9.45 -4.90
N MET A 128 -1.18 -10.20 -5.02
CA MET A 128 -2.50 -9.84 -4.51
C MET A 128 -3.27 -11.09 -4.07
N ASN A 129 -4.33 -10.90 -3.27
CA ASN A 129 -5.32 -11.92 -3.00
C ASN A 129 -6.66 -11.54 -3.65
N HIS A 130 -7.23 -12.46 -4.42
CA HIS A 130 -8.56 -12.30 -4.99
C HIS A 130 -9.66 -12.55 -3.96
N MET A 131 -10.87 -12.04 -4.23
CA MET A 131 -12.06 -12.26 -3.41
C MET A 131 -12.36 -13.75 -3.11
N ASN A 132 -11.89 -14.66 -3.96
CA ASN A 132 -12.03 -16.12 -3.80
C ASN A 132 -10.87 -16.74 -3.01
N ARG A 133 -10.01 -15.93 -2.37
CA ARG A 133 -8.80 -16.33 -1.64
C ARG A 133 -7.71 -16.97 -2.51
N GLN A 134 -7.74 -16.73 -3.80
CA GLN A 134 -6.66 -17.12 -4.69
C GLN A 134 -5.57 -16.08 -4.66
N TRP A 135 -4.32 -16.51 -4.48
CA TRP A 135 -3.12 -15.68 -4.53
C TRP A 135 -2.55 -15.68 -5.95
N ASP A 136 -2.24 -14.48 -6.44
CA ASP A 136 -1.63 -14.28 -7.75
C ASP A 136 -0.53 -13.22 -7.71
N TYR A 137 0.31 -13.23 -8.74
CA TYR A 137 1.30 -12.20 -9.07
C TYR A 137 2.44 -11.99 -8.07
N GLN A 138 2.71 -12.93 -7.13
CA GLN A 138 3.91 -12.81 -6.28
C GLN A 138 5.18 -12.75 -7.15
N ASP A 139 6.13 -11.89 -6.76
CA ASP A 139 7.39 -11.62 -7.46
C ASP A 139 7.21 -11.07 -8.88
N PHE A 140 5.97 -10.85 -9.31
CA PHE A 140 5.62 -10.36 -10.64
C PHE A 140 4.95 -8.99 -10.63
N ALA A 141 4.03 -8.76 -9.71
CA ALA A 141 3.33 -7.48 -9.57
C ALA A 141 2.98 -7.16 -8.12
N THR A 142 2.64 -5.91 -7.87
CA THR A 142 2.05 -5.44 -6.61
C THR A 142 0.96 -4.43 -6.89
N PHE A 143 0.01 -4.32 -5.96
CA PHE A 143 -1.10 -3.38 -6.04
C PHE A 143 -1.22 -2.64 -4.71
N PHE A 144 -1.45 -1.33 -4.79
CA PHE A 144 -1.65 -0.46 -3.63
C PHE A 144 -3.02 0.18 -3.69
N TRP A 145 -3.75 0.13 -2.60
CA TRP A 145 -5.00 0.85 -2.48
C TRP A 145 -4.80 2.37 -2.41
N SER A 146 -5.69 3.09 -3.07
CA SER A 146 -6.02 4.47 -2.74
C SER A 146 -7.23 4.48 -1.79
N SER A 147 -7.36 5.50 -0.93
CA SER A 147 -8.56 5.69 -0.11
C SER A 147 -9.76 6.24 -0.89
N THR A 148 -9.58 6.54 -2.18
CA THR A 148 -10.65 7.10 -3.02
C THR A 148 -11.54 6.01 -3.59
N PRO A 149 -12.85 6.02 -3.32
CA PRO A 149 -13.78 5.05 -3.87
C PRO A 149 -13.98 5.24 -5.39
N TYR A 150 -14.36 4.15 -6.07
CA TYR A 150 -14.82 4.15 -7.46
C TYR A 150 -16.20 3.47 -7.53
N GLY A 151 -17.22 4.17 -7.08
CA GLY A 151 -18.57 3.62 -6.98
C GLY A 151 -18.76 2.65 -5.82
N PRO A 152 -19.89 1.94 -5.75
CA PRO A 152 -20.29 1.21 -4.54
C PRO A 152 -19.47 -0.05 -4.24
N TYR A 153 -18.86 -0.68 -5.25
CA TYR A 153 -18.19 -1.99 -5.10
C TYR A 153 -16.72 -1.95 -5.47
N LYS A 154 -16.19 -0.79 -5.90
CA LYS A 154 -14.81 -0.64 -6.33
C LYS A 154 -14.13 0.55 -5.66
N ALA A 155 -12.81 0.52 -5.65
CA ALA A 155 -11.96 1.64 -5.26
C ALA A 155 -10.77 1.74 -6.23
N TRP A 156 -10.13 2.90 -6.28
CA TRP A 156 -8.93 3.08 -7.06
C TRP A 156 -7.74 2.34 -6.45
N SER A 157 -6.95 1.73 -7.29
CA SER A 157 -5.69 1.08 -6.92
C SER A 157 -4.62 1.32 -7.98
N HIS A 158 -3.36 1.25 -7.57
CA HIS A 158 -2.19 1.38 -8.45
C HIS A 158 -1.43 0.08 -8.52
N GLY A 159 -1.23 -0.45 -9.72
CA GLY A 159 -0.44 -1.65 -9.98
C GLY A 159 0.92 -1.33 -10.58
N MET A 160 1.94 -2.05 -10.14
CA MET A 160 3.28 -2.05 -10.70
C MET A 160 3.71 -3.49 -10.94
N ASN A 161 4.41 -3.74 -12.05
CA ASN A 161 4.90 -5.09 -12.39
C ASN A 161 6.39 -5.04 -12.78
N ASP A 162 7.02 -6.20 -12.94
CA ASP A 162 8.46 -6.33 -13.16
C ASP A 162 8.94 -5.83 -14.53
N TYR A 163 8.10 -5.94 -15.56
CA TYR A 163 8.47 -5.63 -16.95
C TYR A 163 8.02 -4.26 -17.47
N ASP A 164 7.10 -3.59 -16.77
CA ASP A 164 6.52 -2.30 -17.20
C ASP A 164 7.02 -1.16 -16.29
N PRO A 165 7.50 -0.03 -16.85
CA PRO A 165 7.90 1.12 -16.06
C PRO A 165 6.75 1.90 -15.43
N SER A 166 5.49 1.56 -15.74
CA SER A 166 4.32 2.31 -15.28
C SER A 166 3.88 1.96 -13.84
N ALA A 167 3.14 2.90 -13.26
CA ALA A 167 2.27 2.67 -12.11
C ALA A 167 0.81 2.80 -12.58
N SER A 168 0.25 1.69 -13.07
CA SER A 168 -1.04 1.68 -13.74
C SER A 168 -2.21 1.84 -12.76
N LEU A 169 -3.22 2.61 -13.15
CA LEU A 169 -4.42 2.89 -12.35
C LEU A 169 -5.55 1.91 -12.71
N TYR A 170 -6.18 1.31 -11.71
CA TYR A 170 -7.26 0.34 -11.88
C TYR A 170 -8.45 0.63 -10.95
N PRO A 171 -9.70 0.54 -11.43
CA PRO A 171 -10.88 0.45 -10.60
C PRO A 171 -11.08 -0.99 -10.13
N SER A 172 -10.53 -1.33 -8.97
CA SER A 172 -10.49 -2.69 -8.45
C SER A 172 -11.64 -3.00 -7.50
N LEU A 173 -12.09 -4.27 -7.46
CA LEU A 173 -13.12 -4.71 -6.52
C LEU A 173 -12.62 -4.56 -5.07
N ARG A 174 -13.42 -3.95 -4.19
CA ARG A 174 -13.12 -3.73 -2.77
C ARG A 174 -12.85 -5.04 -2.01
N SER A 175 -13.39 -6.15 -2.49
CA SER A 175 -13.19 -7.50 -1.95
C SER A 175 -11.85 -8.15 -2.30
N ASN A 176 -11.06 -7.57 -3.22
CA ASN A 176 -9.67 -7.97 -3.41
C ASN A 176 -8.83 -7.45 -2.25
N ALA A 177 -7.75 -8.18 -1.92
CA ALA A 177 -6.81 -7.70 -0.91
C ALA A 177 -5.48 -7.27 -1.57
N PHE A 178 -5.10 -6.03 -1.33
CA PHE A 178 -3.90 -5.39 -1.85
C PHE A 178 -3.05 -4.80 -0.74
N SER A 179 -1.81 -4.48 -1.06
CA SER A 179 -0.90 -3.77 -0.17
C SER A 179 -1.41 -2.36 0.15
N ALA A 180 -0.96 -1.83 1.29
CA ALA A 180 -1.25 -0.46 1.70
C ALA A 180 0.04 0.32 1.94
N ARG A 181 -0.02 1.61 1.70
CA ARG A 181 0.98 2.61 2.10
C ARG A 181 0.28 3.71 2.87
N CYS A 182 0.98 4.27 3.83
CA CYS A 182 0.50 5.42 4.57
C CYS A 182 1.31 6.66 4.20
N LEU A 183 0.62 7.77 4.06
CA LEU A 183 1.20 9.10 3.87
C LEU A 183 1.15 9.84 5.20
N LYS A 184 2.21 10.57 5.53
CA LYS A 184 2.28 11.36 6.76
C LYS A 184 1.43 12.63 6.60
N ASP A 185 0.64 12.94 7.64
CA ASP A 185 -0.08 14.21 7.72
C ASP A 185 0.89 15.40 7.82
N ASN A 186 0.53 16.53 7.24
CA ASN A 186 1.33 17.76 7.29
C ASN A 186 1.28 18.43 8.66
#